data_2203201ae2aab8828736ea1ddb6b7c07
#
_entry.id   2203201ae2aab8828736ea1ddb6b7c07
#
_cell.length_a   1.000
_cell.length_b   1.000
_cell.length_c   1.000
_cell.angle_alpha   90.00
_cell.angle_beta   90.00
_cell.angle_gamma   90.00
#
_symmetry.space_group_name_H-M   'P 1'
#
loop_
_entity.id
_entity.type
_entity.pdbx_description
1 polymer ?
#
loop_
_entity_poly.entity_id
_entity_poly.type
_entity_poly.pdbx_seq_one_letter_code
_entity_poly.pdbx_strand_id
1 'polypeptide(L)'
;FSRSRGLGDVYKRQILKRVVDSESLEKFLAAKYPGAKRFGLEGGESLVPLLDTVIEELGSKGAKELVMGMSHRGRLNVLINVMGKKPSELFTEFDEDFEQDDAHTGDVKYHLGYSSNILTSGGQVHVALGSNPSHLEVVNSVVLGSVRARQDRRQDSSMTKVVPILMHGDASFSAQGIVMEILQLSQTRAFGVGGTIHVVINNQIGFTTSVKEDARSTDYCTDVAKMIDAPIIHVNGDDPEACVMAAKLAVEYRHEFKKDIILDFVCYRRRGHNETDEPFATQPLMYKEITSKDSVTDLYFKKLLSKGIVEEDKYKEFKKNYRSHMEKGETVAESLATDPDESIHFDWTPYLLYR
;
A
#
# COMPACT_ATOMS: atom_id res chain seq x y z
N PHE A 1 16.01 -27.92 -15.05
CA PHE A 1 15.86 -26.67 -14.30
C PHE A 1 16.21 -25.50 -15.21
N SER A 2 15.23 -25.02 -15.97
CA SER A 2 15.36 -23.73 -16.66
C SER A 2 15.31 -22.65 -15.58
N ARG A 3 16.43 -22.14 -15.14
CA ARG A 3 16.51 -20.92 -14.35
C ARG A 3 15.98 -19.78 -15.23
N SER A 4 14.73 -19.38 -15.06
CA SER A 4 14.21 -18.11 -15.58
C SER A 4 15.08 -17.00 -14.96
N ARG A 5 16.03 -16.49 -15.73
CA ARG A 5 16.92 -15.41 -15.29
C ARG A 5 16.16 -14.10 -15.31
N GLY A 6 15.46 -13.78 -14.21
CA GLY A 6 14.73 -12.53 -14.03
C GLY A 6 13.25 -12.59 -14.50
N LEU A 7 12.56 -11.49 -14.32
CA LEU A 7 11.17 -11.31 -14.74
C LEU A 7 11.08 -11.24 -16.27
N GLY A 8 10.09 -11.91 -16.86
CA GLY A 8 9.84 -11.87 -18.30
C GLY A 8 9.45 -10.46 -18.78
N ASP A 9 9.65 -10.17 -20.07
CA ASP A 9 9.44 -8.82 -20.63
C ASP A 9 7.98 -8.37 -20.52
N VAL A 10 7.02 -9.29 -20.63
CA VAL A 10 5.59 -8.99 -20.43
C VAL A 10 5.36 -8.47 -19.01
N TYR A 11 5.90 -9.15 -18.03
CA TYR A 11 5.74 -8.78 -16.64
C TYR A 11 6.42 -7.43 -16.30
N LYS A 12 7.57 -7.15 -16.90
CA LYS A 12 8.24 -5.85 -16.76
C LYS A 12 7.40 -4.70 -17.32
N ARG A 13 6.73 -4.92 -18.46
CA ARG A 13 5.78 -3.94 -19.00
C ARG A 13 4.56 -3.73 -18.10
N GLN A 14 4.07 -4.80 -17.46
CA GLN A 14 3.01 -4.68 -16.46
C GLN A 14 3.46 -3.86 -15.24
N ILE A 15 4.66 -4.14 -14.71
CA ILE A 15 5.24 -3.34 -13.62
C ILE A 15 5.35 -1.86 -14.03
N LEU A 16 5.87 -1.57 -15.24
CA LEU A 16 5.96 -0.18 -15.74
C LEU A 16 4.59 0.48 -15.79
N LYS A 17 3.57 -0.22 -16.31
CA LYS A 17 2.20 0.32 -16.34
C LYS A 17 1.74 0.70 -14.93
N ARG A 18 1.94 -0.15 -13.93
CA ARG A 18 1.51 0.09 -12.56
C ARG A 18 2.24 1.27 -11.89
N VAL A 19 3.53 1.44 -12.18
CA VAL A 19 4.30 2.61 -11.71
C VAL A 19 3.80 3.89 -12.41
N VAL A 20 3.49 3.81 -13.71
CA VAL A 20 2.87 4.92 -14.46
C VAL A 20 1.50 5.27 -13.91
N ASP A 21 0.67 4.29 -13.59
CA ASP A 21 -0.66 4.51 -13.00
C ASP A 21 -0.54 5.26 -11.66
N SER A 22 0.40 4.81 -10.80
CA SER A 22 0.68 5.44 -9.50
C SER A 22 1.08 6.92 -9.64
N GLU A 23 2.06 7.22 -10.48
CA GLU A 23 2.52 8.60 -10.72
C GLU A 23 1.43 9.45 -11.38
N SER A 24 0.68 8.87 -12.31
CA SER A 24 -0.36 9.60 -13.05
C SER A 24 -1.50 10.04 -12.15
N LEU A 25 -1.88 9.23 -11.15
CA LEU A 25 -2.87 9.63 -10.15
C LEU A 25 -2.41 10.87 -9.38
N GLU A 26 -1.19 10.84 -8.88
CA GLU A 26 -0.66 11.96 -8.09
C GLU A 26 -0.62 13.25 -8.92
N LYS A 27 -0.17 13.17 -10.17
CA LYS A 27 -0.17 14.31 -11.11
C LYS A 27 -1.57 14.81 -11.44
N PHE A 28 -2.52 13.90 -11.61
CA PHE A 28 -3.90 14.25 -11.89
C PHE A 28 -4.54 14.99 -10.73
N LEU A 29 -4.41 14.44 -9.51
CA LEU A 29 -4.97 15.06 -8.30
C LEU A 29 -4.30 16.40 -7.99
N ALA A 30 -3.00 16.53 -8.21
CA ALA A 30 -2.28 17.79 -8.02
C ALA A 30 -2.77 18.89 -8.97
N ALA A 31 -3.12 18.52 -10.21
CA ALA A 31 -3.63 19.47 -11.19
C ALA A 31 -5.11 19.83 -10.97
N LYS A 32 -5.92 18.83 -10.57
CA LYS A 32 -7.35 19.04 -10.36
C LYS A 32 -7.67 19.74 -9.04
N TYR A 33 -6.90 19.43 -7.99
CA TYR A 33 -7.10 19.92 -6.62
C TYR A 33 -5.82 20.54 -6.06
N PRO A 34 -5.35 21.69 -6.59
CA PRO A 34 -4.10 22.31 -6.17
C PRO A 34 -4.17 22.68 -4.68
N GLY A 35 -3.13 22.30 -3.93
CA GLY A 35 -3.01 22.59 -2.50
C GLY A 35 -3.90 21.76 -1.57
N ALA A 36 -4.79 20.90 -2.09
CA ALA A 36 -5.59 20.04 -1.24
C ALA A 36 -4.73 18.94 -0.61
N LYS A 37 -4.89 18.72 0.70
CA LYS A 37 -4.20 17.65 1.43
C LYS A 37 -4.60 16.28 0.90
N ARG A 38 -3.64 15.48 0.47
CA ARG A 38 -3.83 14.11 -0.01
C ARG A 38 -2.78 13.13 0.48
N PHE A 39 -1.68 13.61 1.06
CA PHE A 39 -0.53 12.82 1.50
C PHE A 39 -0.03 11.87 0.40
N GLY A 40 0.38 12.46 -0.71
CA GLY A 40 0.72 11.77 -1.94
C GLY A 40 1.87 10.78 -1.80
N LEU A 41 1.91 9.85 -2.77
CA LEU A 41 2.89 8.75 -2.83
C LEU A 41 4.12 9.11 -3.68
N GLU A 42 4.23 10.35 -4.20
CA GLU A 42 5.32 10.74 -5.09
C GLU A 42 6.70 10.45 -4.48
N GLY A 43 7.47 9.63 -5.16
CA GLY A 43 8.77 9.08 -4.71
C GLY A 43 8.68 7.65 -4.14
N GLY A 44 7.48 7.09 -4.05
CA GLY A 44 7.22 5.72 -3.59
C GLY A 44 6.30 4.94 -4.54
N GLU A 45 6.29 5.25 -5.83
CA GLU A 45 5.38 4.70 -6.84
C GLU A 45 5.44 3.17 -6.94
N SER A 46 6.59 2.57 -6.63
CA SER A 46 6.80 1.11 -6.62
C SER A 46 5.98 0.37 -5.54
N LEU A 47 5.35 1.09 -4.60
CA LEU A 47 4.43 0.49 -3.62
C LEU A 47 3.24 -0.18 -4.32
N VAL A 48 2.74 0.38 -5.43
CA VAL A 48 1.59 -0.18 -6.15
C VAL A 48 1.90 -1.57 -6.72
N PRO A 49 2.91 -1.78 -7.57
CA PRO A 49 3.24 -3.13 -8.05
C PRO A 49 3.72 -4.07 -6.94
N LEU A 50 4.28 -3.57 -5.83
CA LEU A 50 4.60 -4.37 -4.65
C LEU A 50 3.32 -4.95 -4.04
N LEU A 51 2.31 -4.13 -3.78
CA LEU A 51 1.04 -4.57 -3.18
C LEU A 51 0.24 -5.48 -4.12
N ASP A 52 0.18 -5.17 -5.42
CA ASP A 52 -0.43 -6.05 -6.42
C ASP A 52 0.20 -7.45 -6.36
N THR A 53 1.53 -7.50 -6.23
CA THR A 53 2.26 -8.77 -6.12
C THR A 53 1.93 -9.51 -4.81
N VAL A 54 1.85 -8.81 -3.69
CA VAL A 54 1.46 -9.42 -2.40
C VAL A 54 0.07 -10.03 -2.51
N ILE A 55 -0.89 -9.31 -3.09
CA ILE A 55 -2.28 -9.78 -3.25
C ILE A 55 -2.33 -11.00 -4.17
N GLU A 56 -1.68 -10.93 -5.34
CA GLU A 56 -1.64 -12.02 -6.31
C GLU A 56 -1.00 -13.29 -5.72
N GLU A 57 0.16 -13.17 -5.08
CA GLU A 57 0.87 -14.31 -4.50
C GLU A 57 0.11 -14.94 -3.32
N LEU A 58 -0.55 -14.13 -2.47
CA LEU A 58 -1.40 -14.64 -1.40
C LEU A 58 -2.63 -15.35 -1.96
N GLY A 59 -3.27 -14.76 -2.97
CA GLY A 59 -4.42 -15.38 -3.65
C GLY A 59 -4.04 -16.69 -4.32
N SER A 60 -2.92 -16.75 -5.04
CA SER A 60 -2.40 -17.98 -5.67
C SER A 60 -2.15 -19.11 -4.66
N LYS A 61 -1.83 -18.76 -3.40
CA LYS A 61 -1.65 -19.69 -2.28
C LYS A 61 -2.96 -20.00 -1.52
N GLY A 62 -4.10 -19.53 -2.02
CA GLY A 62 -5.43 -19.87 -1.51
C GLY A 62 -5.98 -18.94 -0.43
N ALA A 63 -5.38 -17.76 -0.23
CA ALA A 63 -5.99 -16.73 0.62
C ALA A 63 -7.38 -16.35 0.09
N LYS A 64 -8.30 -16.06 1.00
CA LYS A 64 -9.69 -15.68 0.71
C LYS A 64 -9.99 -14.24 1.15
N GLU A 65 -9.37 -13.81 2.23
CA GLU A 65 -9.52 -12.45 2.75
C GLU A 65 -8.15 -11.85 3.09
N LEU A 66 -7.93 -10.61 2.70
CA LEU A 66 -6.79 -9.80 3.13
C LEU A 66 -7.33 -8.60 3.89
N VAL A 67 -6.83 -8.38 5.10
CA VAL A 67 -7.19 -7.21 5.88
C VAL A 67 -5.98 -6.30 5.98
N MET A 68 -6.13 -5.09 5.45
CA MET A 68 -5.06 -4.13 5.37
C MET A 68 -5.25 -2.98 6.36
N GLY A 69 -4.15 -2.54 6.96
CA GLY A 69 -4.06 -1.30 7.71
C GLY A 69 -2.97 -0.43 7.14
N MET A 70 -3.20 0.86 7.06
CA MET A 70 -2.18 1.81 6.63
C MET A 70 -2.42 3.21 7.16
N SER A 71 -1.34 3.96 7.27
CA SER A 71 -1.39 5.40 7.52
C SER A 71 -1.93 6.19 6.31
N HIS A 72 -1.93 7.50 6.40
CA HIS A 72 -2.45 8.39 5.36
C HIS A 72 -1.58 8.45 4.09
N ARG A 73 -0.23 8.27 4.18
CA ARG A 73 0.67 8.40 3.02
C ARG A 73 0.42 7.33 1.97
N GLY A 74 0.11 7.76 0.74
CA GLY A 74 -0.17 6.87 -0.37
C GLY A 74 -1.54 6.20 -0.32
N ARG A 75 -2.37 6.49 0.69
CA ARG A 75 -3.67 5.83 0.87
C ARG A 75 -4.60 6.02 -0.31
N LEU A 76 -4.70 7.24 -0.86
CA LEU A 76 -5.54 7.50 -2.03
C LEU A 76 -5.06 6.70 -3.26
N ASN A 77 -3.75 6.53 -3.39
CA ASN A 77 -3.16 5.73 -4.46
C ASN A 77 -3.51 4.24 -4.31
N VAL A 78 -3.45 3.70 -3.09
CA VAL A 78 -3.88 2.32 -2.80
C VAL A 78 -5.37 2.15 -3.06
N LEU A 79 -6.22 3.08 -2.62
CA LEU A 79 -7.67 3.04 -2.85
C LEU A 79 -8.03 2.97 -4.34
N ILE A 80 -7.44 3.83 -5.15
CA ILE A 80 -7.75 3.92 -6.58
C ILE A 80 -7.08 2.82 -7.38
N ASN A 81 -5.75 2.69 -7.25
CA ASN A 81 -4.98 1.81 -8.13
C ASN A 81 -4.98 0.36 -7.69
N VAL A 82 -4.96 0.06 -6.39
CA VAL A 82 -4.90 -1.33 -5.89
C VAL A 82 -6.30 -1.87 -5.62
N MET A 83 -7.12 -1.11 -4.91
CA MET A 83 -8.44 -1.58 -4.47
C MET A 83 -9.58 -1.24 -5.44
N GLY A 84 -9.33 -0.39 -6.43
CA GLY A 84 -10.28 -0.09 -7.50
C GLY A 84 -11.47 0.78 -7.08
N LYS A 85 -11.33 1.59 -6.04
CA LYS A 85 -12.29 2.64 -5.75
C LYS A 85 -12.47 3.53 -6.98
N LYS A 86 -13.71 3.89 -7.30
CA LYS A 86 -13.98 4.75 -8.46
C LYS A 86 -13.42 6.15 -8.23
N PRO A 87 -12.70 6.72 -9.21
CA PRO A 87 -12.25 8.12 -9.12
C PRO A 87 -13.38 9.11 -8.89
N SER A 88 -14.58 8.88 -9.47
CA SER A 88 -15.75 9.72 -9.23
C SER A 88 -16.14 9.80 -7.74
N GLU A 89 -16.08 8.67 -7.02
CA GLU A 89 -16.35 8.65 -5.58
C GLU A 89 -15.28 9.43 -4.79
N LEU A 90 -14.01 9.34 -5.20
CA LEU A 90 -12.94 10.11 -4.57
C LEU A 90 -13.10 11.63 -4.83
N PHE A 91 -13.57 12.01 -6.02
CA PHE A 91 -13.74 13.42 -6.35
C PHE A 91 -14.81 14.08 -5.49
N THR A 92 -15.94 13.41 -5.19
CA THR A 92 -16.95 13.94 -4.28
C THR A 92 -16.39 14.22 -2.88
N GLU A 93 -15.39 13.40 -2.43
CA GLU A 93 -14.71 13.64 -1.16
C GLU A 93 -13.76 14.86 -1.18
N PHE A 94 -13.24 15.24 -2.36
CA PHE A 94 -12.44 16.45 -2.53
C PHE A 94 -13.31 17.69 -2.66
N ASP A 95 -14.44 17.56 -3.34
CA ASP A 95 -15.36 18.68 -3.61
C ASP A 95 -16.21 19.03 -2.38
N GLU A 96 -16.12 18.21 -1.29
CA GLU A 96 -16.91 18.34 -0.05
C GLU A 96 -18.44 18.36 -0.31
N ASP A 97 -18.83 17.76 -1.44
CA ASP A 97 -20.21 17.70 -1.93
C ASP A 97 -20.92 16.49 -1.29
N PHE A 98 -20.97 16.48 0.04
CA PHE A 98 -21.77 15.52 0.78
C PHE A 98 -23.17 16.11 0.95
N GLU A 99 -24.18 15.52 0.34
CA GLU A 99 -25.52 15.62 0.91
C GLU A 99 -25.40 15.13 2.37
N GLN A 100 -25.66 16.03 3.32
CA GLN A 100 -25.67 15.70 4.75
C GLN A 100 -26.82 14.72 5.00
N ASP A 101 -26.55 13.44 4.75
CA ASP A 101 -27.40 12.36 5.20
C ASP A 101 -26.93 11.95 6.60
N ASP A 102 -27.86 11.72 7.53
CA ASP A 102 -27.58 11.30 8.92
C ASP A 102 -26.70 10.04 9.03
N ALA A 103 -26.47 9.35 7.91
CA ALA A 103 -25.61 8.18 7.80
C ALA A 103 -24.13 8.52 7.50
N HIS A 104 -23.82 9.75 7.09
CA HIS A 104 -22.46 10.17 6.74
C HIS A 104 -21.88 11.11 7.77
N THR A 105 -21.10 10.60 8.69
CA THR A 105 -20.46 11.36 9.78
C THR A 105 -19.22 12.15 9.34
N GLY A 106 -18.94 12.23 8.03
CA GLY A 106 -17.88 13.05 7.44
C GLY A 106 -16.50 12.88 8.08
N ASP A 107 -15.72 11.90 7.62
CA ASP A 107 -14.30 11.84 7.92
C ASP A 107 -13.49 12.34 6.73
N VAL A 108 -12.22 12.70 6.96
CA VAL A 108 -11.34 13.17 5.88
C VAL A 108 -10.99 12.04 4.93
N LYS A 109 -10.88 12.36 3.65
CA LYS A 109 -10.67 11.41 2.54
C LYS A 109 -9.52 10.40 2.74
N TYR A 110 -8.47 10.81 3.45
CA TYR A 110 -7.30 9.97 3.72
C TYR A 110 -7.42 9.10 4.99
N HIS A 111 -8.60 9.05 5.62
CA HIS A 111 -8.95 8.14 6.72
C HIS A 111 -9.91 7.02 6.29
N LEU A 112 -10.63 7.21 5.20
CA LEU A 112 -11.69 6.30 4.78
C LEU A 112 -11.18 4.88 4.50
N GLY A 113 -11.95 3.90 4.97
CA GLY A 113 -11.80 2.50 4.63
C GLY A 113 -12.44 2.18 3.27
N TYR A 114 -12.14 0.98 2.75
CA TYR A 114 -12.73 0.48 1.53
C TYR A 114 -12.59 -1.05 1.46
N SER A 115 -13.47 -1.71 0.75
CA SER A 115 -13.30 -3.13 0.45
C SER A 115 -13.73 -3.45 -0.97
N SER A 116 -13.05 -4.42 -1.56
CA SER A 116 -13.35 -4.91 -2.92
C SER A 116 -12.92 -6.36 -3.07
N ASN A 117 -13.41 -7.01 -4.12
CA ASN A 117 -12.97 -8.35 -4.50
C ASN A 117 -12.00 -8.23 -5.67
N ILE A 118 -10.82 -8.79 -5.50
CA ILE A 118 -9.75 -8.77 -6.49
C ILE A 118 -9.60 -10.18 -7.07
N LEU A 119 -9.55 -10.27 -8.41
CA LEU A 119 -9.31 -11.52 -9.11
C LEU A 119 -7.81 -11.81 -9.15
N THR A 120 -7.43 -12.98 -8.65
CA THR A 120 -6.07 -13.50 -8.67
C THR A 120 -6.01 -14.83 -9.43
N SER A 121 -4.83 -15.32 -9.72
CA SER A 121 -4.66 -16.67 -10.33
C SER A 121 -5.23 -17.81 -9.47
N GLY A 122 -5.36 -17.60 -8.15
CA GLY A 122 -5.99 -18.54 -7.21
C GLY A 122 -7.48 -18.33 -6.98
N GLY A 123 -8.12 -17.43 -7.76
CA GLY A 123 -9.52 -17.05 -7.63
C GLY A 123 -9.72 -15.69 -6.98
N GLN A 124 -10.95 -15.39 -6.57
CA GLN A 124 -11.27 -14.12 -5.93
C GLN A 124 -10.74 -14.05 -4.49
N VAL A 125 -10.24 -12.87 -4.13
CA VAL A 125 -9.79 -12.53 -2.79
C VAL A 125 -10.49 -11.25 -2.36
N HIS A 126 -11.15 -11.29 -1.21
CA HIS A 126 -11.73 -10.09 -0.61
C HIS A 126 -10.63 -9.28 0.10
N VAL A 127 -10.44 -8.05 -0.33
CA VAL A 127 -9.46 -7.13 0.25
C VAL A 127 -10.18 -6.03 1.00
N ALA A 128 -9.91 -5.88 2.29
CA ALA A 128 -10.52 -4.87 3.14
C ALA A 128 -9.45 -3.96 3.74
N LEU A 129 -9.51 -2.68 3.45
CA LEU A 129 -8.68 -1.64 4.06
C LEU A 129 -9.46 -0.99 5.21
N GLY A 130 -8.95 -1.15 6.43
CA GLY A 130 -9.56 -0.55 7.62
C GLY A 130 -9.51 0.98 7.57
N SER A 131 -10.52 1.65 8.14
CA SER A 131 -10.46 3.08 8.38
C SER A 131 -9.30 3.42 9.30
N ASN A 132 -8.66 4.56 9.05
CA ASN A 132 -7.46 4.97 9.78
C ASN A 132 -7.71 6.31 10.49
N PRO A 133 -7.56 6.39 11.83
CA PRO A 133 -7.62 7.67 12.54
C PRO A 133 -6.28 8.42 12.43
N SER A 134 -6.25 9.65 12.93
CA SER A 134 -5.02 10.44 13.04
C SER A 134 -4.01 9.89 14.05
N HIS A 135 -4.44 8.98 14.93
CA HIS A 135 -3.55 8.27 15.87
C HIS A 135 -2.74 7.23 15.11
N LEU A 136 -1.47 7.53 14.88
CA LEU A 136 -0.58 6.67 14.10
C LEU A 136 -0.46 5.27 14.73
N GLU A 137 -0.48 4.25 13.88
CA GLU A 137 -0.32 2.82 14.20
C GLU A 137 -1.46 2.15 15.00
N VAL A 138 -2.47 2.91 15.47
CA VAL A 138 -3.62 2.34 16.22
C VAL A 138 -4.41 1.34 15.37
N VAL A 139 -4.55 1.59 14.07
CA VAL A 139 -5.27 0.70 13.14
C VAL A 139 -4.67 -0.72 13.09
N ASN A 140 -3.40 -0.89 13.44
CA ASN A 140 -2.72 -2.18 13.39
C ASN A 140 -3.40 -3.21 14.30
N SER A 141 -3.69 -2.84 15.55
CA SER A 141 -4.37 -3.72 16.50
C SER A 141 -5.80 -4.05 16.05
N VAL A 142 -6.50 -3.09 15.44
CA VAL A 142 -7.85 -3.31 14.89
C VAL A 142 -7.81 -4.30 13.74
N VAL A 143 -6.85 -4.17 12.83
CA VAL A 143 -6.65 -5.11 11.72
C VAL A 143 -6.33 -6.51 12.23
N LEU A 144 -5.39 -6.66 13.17
CA LEU A 144 -5.03 -7.97 13.72
C LEU A 144 -6.21 -8.63 14.45
N GLY A 145 -6.98 -7.87 15.23
CA GLY A 145 -8.22 -8.36 15.85
C GLY A 145 -9.26 -8.80 14.83
N SER A 146 -9.44 -8.02 13.75
CA SER A 146 -10.34 -8.36 12.64
C SER A 146 -9.89 -9.64 11.92
N VAL A 147 -8.58 -9.79 11.66
CA VAL A 147 -8.03 -11.02 11.05
C VAL A 147 -8.31 -12.23 11.93
N ARG A 148 -8.03 -12.13 13.24
CA ARG A 148 -8.28 -13.22 14.17
C ARG A 148 -9.75 -13.62 14.20
N ALA A 149 -10.67 -12.67 14.31
CA ALA A 149 -12.09 -12.93 14.29
C ALA A 149 -12.56 -13.60 12.97
N ARG A 150 -12.01 -13.19 11.84
CA ARG A 150 -12.29 -13.78 10.52
C ARG A 150 -11.72 -15.20 10.40
N GLN A 151 -10.51 -15.45 10.92
CA GLN A 151 -9.91 -16.78 10.97
C GLN A 151 -10.78 -17.74 11.83
N ASP A 152 -11.20 -17.30 13.01
CA ASP A 152 -12.08 -18.11 13.88
C ASP A 152 -13.43 -18.40 13.21
N ARG A 153 -14.07 -17.41 12.59
CA ARG A 153 -15.32 -17.58 11.85
C ARG A 153 -15.19 -18.57 10.69
N ARG A 154 -14.06 -18.55 9.96
CA ARG A 154 -13.78 -19.45 8.84
C ARG A 154 -13.22 -20.81 9.28
N GLN A 155 -12.99 -21.02 10.56
CA GLN A 155 -12.28 -22.19 11.07
C GLN A 155 -10.92 -22.39 10.36
N ASP A 156 -10.22 -21.27 10.10
CA ASP A 156 -8.92 -21.26 9.43
C ASP A 156 -7.79 -21.59 10.41
N SER A 157 -7.70 -22.87 10.78
CA SER A 157 -6.63 -23.34 11.68
C SER A 157 -5.23 -23.23 11.06
N SER A 158 -5.16 -23.15 9.73
CA SER A 158 -3.90 -22.96 8.99
C SER A 158 -3.40 -21.52 9.02
N MET A 159 -4.28 -20.55 9.35
CA MET A 159 -4.00 -19.11 9.31
C MET A 159 -3.48 -18.62 7.95
N THR A 160 -3.96 -19.26 6.86
CA THR A 160 -3.55 -18.93 5.49
C THR A 160 -4.67 -18.34 4.65
N LYS A 161 -5.93 -18.52 5.06
CA LYS A 161 -7.10 -18.02 4.31
C LYS A 161 -7.38 -16.54 4.59
N VAL A 162 -7.04 -16.07 5.80
CA VAL A 162 -7.19 -14.66 6.18
C VAL A 162 -5.83 -14.12 6.61
N VAL A 163 -5.33 -13.10 5.91
CA VAL A 163 -3.96 -12.61 6.07
C VAL A 163 -3.93 -11.11 6.33
N PRO A 164 -3.19 -10.64 7.37
CA PRO A 164 -2.98 -9.21 7.61
C PRO A 164 -1.83 -8.66 6.77
N ILE A 165 -2.02 -7.41 6.29
CA ILE A 165 -0.99 -6.59 5.66
C ILE A 165 -1.02 -5.23 6.35
N LEU A 166 0.10 -4.81 6.94
CA LEU A 166 0.21 -3.54 7.63
C LEU A 166 1.25 -2.64 6.96
N MET A 167 0.83 -1.42 6.61
CA MET A 167 1.70 -0.41 6.00
C MET A 167 1.95 0.73 6.98
N HIS A 168 3.21 1.05 7.21
CA HIS A 168 3.68 1.96 8.24
C HIS A 168 4.47 3.13 7.64
N GLY A 169 4.52 4.26 8.35
CA GLY A 169 5.59 5.23 8.15
C GLY A 169 6.84 4.83 8.94
N ASP A 170 8.01 5.22 8.46
CA ASP A 170 9.29 4.89 9.10
C ASP A 170 9.43 5.43 10.53
N ALA A 171 9.08 6.69 10.74
CA ALA A 171 9.16 7.32 12.05
C ALA A 171 8.15 6.72 13.05
N SER A 172 6.91 6.44 12.61
CA SER A 172 5.90 5.85 13.48
C SER A 172 6.21 4.39 13.80
N PHE A 173 6.69 3.61 12.84
CA PHE A 173 7.07 2.21 13.06
C PHE A 173 8.15 2.08 14.13
N SER A 174 9.16 2.95 14.11
CA SER A 174 10.27 2.91 15.08
C SER A 174 9.91 3.41 16.49
N ALA A 175 8.90 4.30 16.61
CA ALA A 175 8.72 5.08 17.85
C ALA A 175 7.35 4.91 18.52
N GLN A 176 6.30 4.47 17.80
CA GLN A 176 4.99 4.27 18.41
C GLN A 176 4.96 2.95 19.21
N GLY A 177 4.71 3.03 20.53
CA GLY A 177 4.72 1.88 21.44
C GLY A 177 3.80 0.73 21.00
N ILE A 178 2.66 1.04 20.36
CA ILE A 178 1.73 0.05 19.86
C ILE A 178 2.35 -0.90 18.81
N VAL A 179 3.36 -0.46 18.05
CA VAL A 179 4.12 -1.33 17.13
C VAL A 179 4.86 -2.41 17.93
N MET A 180 5.54 -2.03 19.01
CA MET A 180 6.24 -2.97 19.87
C MET A 180 5.27 -3.93 20.56
N GLU A 181 4.09 -3.46 20.97
CA GLU A 181 3.04 -4.29 21.57
C GLU A 181 2.52 -5.33 20.60
N ILE A 182 2.17 -4.96 19.37
CA ILE A 182 1.68 -5.93 18.38
C ILE A 182 2.76 -6.94 17.97
N LEU A 183 4.02 -6.52 17.87
CA LEU A 183 5.14 -7.44 17.62
C LEU A 183 5.27 -8.46 18.75
N GLN A 184 5.22 -8.01 20.01
CA GLN A 184 5.27 -8.92 21.16
C GLN A 184 4.07 -9.86 21.26
N LEU A 185 2.89 -9.45 20.76
CA LEU A 185 1.68 -10.29 20.72
C LEU A 185 1.68 -11.28 19.55
N SER A 186 2.46 -11.05 18.50
CA SER A 186 2.36 -11.74 17.20
C SER A 186 2.51 -13.26 17.26
N GLN A 187 3.33 -13.78 18.20
CA GLN A 187 3.57 -15.21 18.39
C GLN A 187 2.90 -15.79 19.64
N THR A 188 2.08 -14.98 20.33
CA THR A 188 1.37 -15.47 21.52
C THR A 188 0.14 -16.30 21.13
N ARG A 189 -0.22 -17.28 21.96
CA ARG A 189 -1.30 -18.23 21.67
C ARG A 189 -2.65 -17.56 21.41
N ALA A 190 -2.98 -16.51 22.16
CA ALA A 190 -4.29 -15.87 22.06
C ALA A 190 -4.39 -14.85 20.91
N PHE A 191 -3.27 -14.21 20.53
CA PHE A 191 -3.27 -13.09 19.59
C PHE A 191 -2.60 -13.41 18.24
N GLY A 192 -1.90 -14.54 18.14
CA GLY A 192 -1.24 -14.94 16.89
C GLY A 192 -2.23 -15.10 15.74
N VAL A 193 -1.86 -14.57 14.56
CA VAL A 193 -2.64 -14.59 13.32
C VAL A 193 -1.91 -15.31 12.16
N GLY A 194 -0.85 -16.03 12.48
CA GLY A 194 -0.02 -16.73 11.48
C GLY A 194 0.89 -15.80 10.70
N GLY A 195 1.36 -14.73 11.36
CA GLY A 195 2.30 -13.75 10.81
C GLY A 195 1.63 -12.64 10.00
N THR A 196 2.27 -11.49 10.02
CA THR A 196 1.88 -10.27 9.33
C THR A 196 2.93 -9.90 8.29
N ILE A 197 2.52 -9.42 7.12
CA ILE A 197 3.40 -8.76 6.17
C ILE A 197 3.38 -7.26 6.50
N HIS A 198 4.50 -6.77 7.01
CA HIS A 198 4.70 -5.36 7.30
C HIS A 198 5.42 -4.68 6.15
N VAL A 199 4.90 -3.56 5.66
CA VAL A 199 5.55 -2.72 4.65
C VAL A 199 5.80 -1.34 5.25
N VAL A 200 7.06 -1.03 5.53
CA VAL A 200 7.44 0.29 6.05
C VAL A 200 7.72 1.20 4.87
N ILE A 201 6.86 2.19 4.63
CA ILE A 201 7.05 3.24 3.61
C ILE A 201 8.10 4.21 4.16
N ASN A 202 9.36 3.83 4.00
CA ASN A 202 10.50 4.55 4.56
C ASN A 202 10.94 5.66 3.62
N ASN A 203 10.31 6.82 3.77
CA ASN A 203 10.69 8.02 3.02
C ASN A 203 11.82 8.83 3.68
N GLN A 204 12.45 8.29 4.71
CA GLN A 204 13.66 8.78 5.38
C GLN A 204 13.49 10.15 6.06
N ILE A 205 12.24 10.52 6.36
CA ILE A 205 11.91 11.75 7.06
C ILE A 205 10.62 11.59 7.88
N GLY A 206 10.71 11.86 9.18
CA GLY A 206 9.55 11.90 10.08
C GLY A 206 9.08 13.33 10.27
N PHE A 207 7.95 13.73 9.68
CA PHE A 207 7.43 15.08 9.65
C PHE A 207 8.47 16.07 9.10
N THR A 208 9.30 16.70 9.94
CA THR A 208 10.41 17.60 9.57
C THR A 208 11.76 17.14 10.13
N THR A 209 11.86 15.93 10.66
CA THR A 209 13.11 15.35 11.18
C THR A 209 13.69 14.39 10.17
N SER A 210 14.84 14.72 9.58
CA SER A 210 15.51 13.92 8.53
C SER A 210 16.90 13.42 8.94
N VAL A 211 17.48 13.98 9.99
CA VAL A 211 18.80 13.57 10.48
C VAL A 211 18.63 12.36 11.40
N LYS A 212 19.38 11.29 11.12
CA LYS A 212 19.24 10.01 11.85
C LYS A 212 19.47 10.17 13.34
N GLU A 213 20.47 10.94 13.71
CA GLU A 213 20.87 11.18 15.11
C GLU A 213 19.78 11.90 15.92
N ASP A 214 18.91 12.66 15.25
CA ASP A 214 17.78 13.36 15.87
C ASP A 214 16.50 12.50 15.85
N ALA A 215 16.46 11.46 14.97
CA ALA A 215 15.26 10.66 14.73
C ALA A 215 15.18 9.42 15.62
N ARG A 216 16.30 8.70 15.81
CA ARG A 216 16.31 7.42 16.55
C ARG A 216 17.72 6.97 16.92
N SER A 217 17.80 6.09 17.94
CA SER A 217 19.06 5.51 18.41
C SER A 217 19.58 4.35 17.54
N THR A 218 18.70 3.71 16.77
CA THR A 218 19.05 2.54 15.95
C THR A 218 19.46 2.94 14.54
N ASP A 219 20.18 2.05 13.82
CA ASP A 219 20.59 2.29 12.45
C ASP A 219 19.41 2.35 11.51
N TYR A 220 18.45 1.43 11.64
CA TYR A 220 17.26 1.35 10.81
C TYR A 220 15.99 1.60 11.63
N CYS A 221 14.99 2.21 11.00
CA CYS A 221 13.67 2.36 11.60
C CYS A 221 13.00 1.02 11.90
N THR A 222 13.42 -0.03 11.20
CA THR A 222 12.91 -1.40 11.32
C THR A 222 13.59 -2.24 12.38
N ASP A 223 14.62 -1.73 13.07
CA ASP A 223 15.36 -2.47 14.09
C ASP A 223 14.49 -2.92 15.28
N VAL A 224 13.36 -2.26 15.52
CA VAL A 224 12.37 -2.68 16.51
C VAL A 224 11.87 -4.11 16.28
N ALA A 225 11.82 -4.57 15.02
CA ALA A 225 11.37 -5.91 14.69
C ALA A 225 12.37 -7.02 15.07
N LYS A 226 13.61 -6.66 15.37
CA LYS A 226 14.63 -7.61 15.85
C LYS A 226 14.27 -8.20 17.23
N MET A 227 13.40 -7.53 18.02
CA MET A 227 12.93 -8.06 19.31
C MET A 227 12.19 -9.39 19.21
N ILE A 228 11.64 -9.72 18.03
CA ILE A 228 10.92 -10.97 17.76
C ILE A 228 11.63 -11.83 16.71
N ASP A 229 12.88 -11.52 16.37
CA ASP A 229 13.65 -12.17 15.31
C ASP A 229 12.95 -12.21 13.95
N ALA A 230 12.14 -11.18 13.63
CA ALA A 230 11.48 -11.08 12.33
C ALA A 230 12.51 -10.72 11.24
N PRO A 231 12.49 -11.38 10.08
CA PRO A 231 13.32 -11.00 8.94
C PRO A 231 12.97 -9.60 8.46
N ILE A 232 13.99 -8.85 8.08
CA ILE A 232 13.87 -7.51 7.52
C ILE A 232 14.51 -7.53 6.13
N ILE A 233 13.74 -7.14 5.11
CA ILE A 233 14.21 -7.00 3.73
C ILE A 233 14.23 -5.52 3.40
N HIS A 234 15.43 -4.95 3.25
CA HIS A 234 15.60 -3.59 2.74
C HIS A 234 15.53 -3.61 1.22
N VAL A 235 14.62 -2.84 0.64
CA VAL A 235 14.46 -2.77 -0.81
C VAL A 235 14.41 -1.31 -1.27
N ASN A 236 15.15 -1.02 -2.34
CA ASN A 236 15.16 0.31 -2.95
C ASN A 236 13.88 0.54 -3.77
N GLY A 237 13.07 1.51 -3.35
CA GLY A 237 11.83 1.90 -4.03
C GLY A 237 12.02 2.43 -5.46
N ASP A 238 13.23 2.83 -5.86
CA ASP A 238 13.55 3.20 -7.24
C ASP A 238 13.73 1.99 -8.18
N ASP A 239 13.76 0.77 -7.63
CA ASP A 239 13.81 -0.46 -8.42
C ASP A 239 12.50 -1.27 -8.26
N PRO A 240 11.51 -1.03 -9.13
CA PRO A 240 10.22 -1.72 -9.05
C PRO A 240 10.35 -3.25 -9.20
N GLU A 241 11.33 -3.75 -9.96
CA GLU A 241 11.58 -5.20 -10.10
C GLU A 241 12.06 -5.80 -8.76
N ALA A 242 12.95 -5.11 -8.06
CA ALA A 242 13.40 -5.54 -6.74
C ALA A 242 12.25 -5.50 -5.70
N CYS A 243 11.38 -4.49 -5.76
CA CYS A 243 10.20 -4.40 -4.89
C CYS A 243 9.25 -5.58 -5.09
N VAL A 244 8.98 -5.95 -6.33
CA VAL A 244 8.19 -7.14 -6.69
C VAL A 244 8.82 -8.43 -6.18
N MET A 245 10.14 -8.58 -6.31
CA MET A 245 10.85 -9.77 -5.81
C MET A 245 10.82 -9.84 -4.28
N ALA A 246 10.98 -8.72 -3.60
CA ALA A 246 10.87 -8.64 -2.14
C ALA A 246 9.46 -9.01 -1.66
N ALA A 247 8.42 -8.56 -2.36
CA ALA A 247 7.03 -8.93 -2.09
C ALA A 247 6.79 -10.44 -2.18
N LYS A 248 7.27 -11.08 -3.25
CA LYS A 248 7.19 -12.54 -3.41
C LYS A 248 7.86 -13.28 -2.26
N LEU A 249 9.08 -12.88 -1.93
CA LEU A 249 9.84 -13.50 -0.85
C LEU A 249 9.13 -13.33 0.51
N ALA A 250 8.53 -12.15 0.75
CA ALA A 250 7.78 -11.91 1.98
C ALA A 250 6.55 -12.81 2.09
N VAL A 251 5.79 -12.97 1.00
CA VAL A 251 4.64 -13.88 0.97
C VAL A 251 5.05 -15.32 1.19
N GLU A 252 6.13 -15.77 0.53
CA GLU A 252 6.65 -17.14 0.71
C GLU A 252 7.05 -17.38 2.16
N TYR A 253 7.84 -16.48 2.75
CA TYR A 253 8.27 -16.57 4.14
C TYR A 253 7.07 -16.66 5.10
N ARG A 254 6.14 -15.70 5.00
CA ARG A 254 4.94 -15.70 5.85
C ARG A 254 4.12 -16.96 5.68
N HIS A 255 3.95 -17.43 4.44
CA HIS A 255 3.17 -18.62 4.15
C HIS A 255 3.81 -19.89 4.74
N GLU A 256 5.12 -20.01 4.66
CA GLU A 256 5.86 -21.18 5.17
C GLU A 256 5.96 -21.17 6.69
N PHE A 257 6.46 -20.07 7.26
CA PHE A 257 6.84 -20.01 8.67
C PHE A 257 5.75 -19.51 9.61
N LYS A 258 4.66 -18.92 9.11
CA LYS A 258 3.58 -18.32 9.90
C LYS A 258 4.09 -17.26 10.89
N LYS A 259 5.07 -16.48 10.49
CA LYS A 259 5.72 -15.43 11.27
C LYS A 259 5.69 -14.10 10.55
N ASP A 260 5.88 -13.03 11.29
CA ASP A 260 5.97 -11.68 10.77
C ASP A 260 7.22 -11.51 9.91
N ILE A 261 7.10 -10.70 8.87
CA ILE A 261 8.20 -10.27 8.00
C ILE A 261 8.05 -8.78 7.70
N ILE A 262 9.17 -8.07 7.67
CA ILE A 262 9.20 -6.63 7.45
C ILE A 262 9.86 -6.34 6.09
N LEU A 263 9.15 -5.59 5.24
CA LEU A 263 9.69 -4.97 4.05
C LEU A 263 10.01 -3.51 4.38
N ASP A 264 11.27 -3.17 4.47
CA ASP A 264 11.73 -1.79 4.56
C ASP A 264 11.81 -1.22 3.14
N PHE A 265 10.71 -0.64 2.69
CA PHE A 265 10.56 -0.03 1.37
C PHE A 265 11.16 1.37 1.39
N VAL A 266 12.46 1.46 1.08
CA VAL A 266 13.23 2.70 1.12
C VAL A 266 12.91 3.55 -0.10
N CYS A 267 12.27 4.69 0.13
CA CYS A 267 11.84 5.62 -0.89
C CYS A 267 12.15 7.08 -0.47
N TYR A 268 11.53 8.04 -1.09
CA TYR A 268 11.62 9.44 -0.69
C TYR A 268 10.26 10.12 -0.77
N ARG A 269 10.13 11.28 -0.17
CA ARG A 269 8.93 12.10 -0.17
C ARG A 269 9.16 13.33 -1.03
N ARG A 270 8.53 13.40 -2.21
CA ARG A 270 8.77 14.49 -3.17
C ARG A 270 8.16 15.83 -2.76
N ARG A 271 7.06 15.82 -2.02
CA ARG A 271 6.36 16.99 -1.49
C ARG A 271 6.67 17.20 -0.01
N GLY A 272 6.09 18.21 0.64
CA GLY A 272 6.13 18.36 2.10
C GLY A 272 5.49 17.22 2.86
N HIS A 273 5.30 17.38 4.15
CA HIS A 273 4.54 16.38 4.93
C HIS A 273 3.12 16.21 4.38
N ASN A 274 2.53 17.33 3.97
CA ASN A 274 1.34 17.38 3.13
C ASN A 274 1.57 18.42 2.00
N GLU A 275 0.61 18.59 1.13
CA GLU A 275 0.74 19.42 -0.09
C GLU A 275 0.72 20.93 0.17
N THR A 276 0.42 21.37 1.40
CA THR A 276 0.50 22.78 1.80
C THR A 276 1.83 23.15 2.42
N ASP A 277 2.68 22.18 2.75
CA ASP A 277 3.97 22.41 3.38
C ASP A 277 5.05 22.75 2.34
N GLU A 278 5.95 23.69 2.69
CA GLU A 278 7.13 24.03 1.89
C GLU A 278 8.38 23.33 2.46
N PRO A 279 8.80 22.19 1.90
CA PRO A 279 9.86 21.39 2.48
C PRO A 279 11.26 22.02 2.36
N PHE A 280 11.48 22.96 1.44
CA PHE A 280 12.75 23.68 1.35
C PHE A 280 13.01 24.58 2.57
N ALA A 281 11.94 24.97 3.30
CA ALA A 281 12.09 25.76 4.51
C ALA A 281 12.78 24.98 5.64
N THR A 282 12.58 23.67 5.68
CA THR A 282 13.10 22.79 6.76
C THR A 282 14.25 21.89 6.33
N GLN A 283 14.22 21.35 5.10
CA GLN A 283 15.24 20.42 4.56
C GLN A 283 15.75 20.88 3.18
N PRO A 284 16.42 22.03 3.07
CA PRO A 284 16.82 22.59 1.76
C PRO A 284 17.78 21.69 0.98
N LEU A 285 18.73 21.05 1.65
CA LEU A 285 19.72 20.18 1.00
C LEU A 285 19.09 18.89 0.49
N MET A 286 18.27 18.22 1.30
CA MET A 286 17.56 17.01 0.91
C MET A 286 16.65 17.28 -0.29
N TYR A 287 15.88 18.36 -0.27
CA TYR A 287 14.94 18.65 -1.35
C TYR A 287 15.61 19.20 -2.61
N LYS A 288 16.80 19.76 -2.51
CA LYS A 288 17.62 20.05 -3.69
C LYS A 288 17.95 18.77 -4.47
N GLU A 289 18.33 17.70 -3.77
CA GLU A 289 18.59 16.41 -4.39
C GLU A 289 17.29 15.77 -4.92
N ILE A 290 16.22 15.76 -4.13
CA ILE A 290 14.93 15.16 -4.51
C ILE A 290 14.35 15.83 -5.77
N THR A 291 14.43 17.16 -5.88
CA THR A 291 13.88 17.89 -7.03
C THR A 291 14.69 17.70 -8.31
N SER A 292 16.01 17.46 -8.19
CA SER A 292 16.87 17.17 -9.33
C SER A 292 16.76 15.74 -9.84
N LYS A 293 16.18 14.84 -9.03
CA LYS A 293 16.08 13.41 -9.33
C LYS A 293 14.92 13.14 -10.30
N ASP A 294 15.19 12.31 -11.31
CA ASP A 294 14.13 11.72 -12.14
C ASP A 294 13.12 10.95 -11.28
N SER A 295 11.87 10.87 -11.71
CA SER A 295 10.87 10.04 -11.04
C SER A 295 11.19 8.55 -11.18
N VAL A 296 10.66 7.73 -10.26
CA VAL A 296 10.77 6.26 -10.34
C VAL A 296 10.27 5.76 -11.70
N THR A 297 9.17 6.34 -12.18
CA THR A 297 8.56 6.03 -13.48
C THR A 297 9.52 6.30 -14.63
N ASP A 298 10.15 7.48 -14.65
CA ASP A 298 11.07 7.85 -15.73
C ASP A 298 12.36 7.02 -15.67
N LEU A 299 12.90 6.74 -14.48
CA LEU A 299 14.06 5.86 -14.29
C LEU A 299 13.79 4.46 -14.83
N TYR A 300 12.65 3.89 -14.47
CA TYR A 300 12.30 2.55 -14.90
C TYR A 300 11.95 2.49 -16.40
N PHE A 301 11.25 3.47 -16.93
CA PHE A 301 11.01 3.59 -18.35
C PHE A 301 12.31 3.65 -19.16
N LYS A 302 13.26 4.52 -18.79
CA LYS A 302 14.58 4.63 -19.43
C LYS A 302 15.33 3.28 -19.41
N LYS A 303 15.28 2.57 -18.28
CA LYS A 303 15.87 1.21 -18.14
C LYS A 303 15.26 0.21 -19.13
N LEU A 304 13.94 0.21 -19.29
CA LEU A 304 13.26 -0.73 -20.20
C LEU A 304 13.42 -0.34 -21.68
N LEU A 305 13.41 0.96 -21.99
CA LEU A 305 13.66 1.50 -23.33
C LEU A 305 15.05 1.11 -23.82
N SER A 306 16.08 1.28 -22.99
CA SER A 306 17.47 0.92 -23.33
C SER A 306 17.67 -0.59 -23.58
N LYS A 307 16.76 -1.43 -23.05
CA LYS A 307 16.75 -2.89 -23.28
C LYS A 307 15.83 -3.33 -24.42
N GLY A 308 15.16 -2.41 -25.11
CA GLY A 308 14.21 -2.71 -26.17
C GLY A 308 12.94 -3.43 -25.69
N ILE A 309 12.62 -3.34 -24.39
CA ILE A 309 11.45 -4.02 -23.80
C ILE A 309 10.17 -3.20 -24.00
N VAL A 310 10.29 -1.87 -24.06
CA VAL A 310 9.19 -0.94 -24.26
C VAL A 310 9.59 0.14 -25.26
N GLU A 311 8.60 0.68 -25.99
CA GLU A 311 8.76 1.81 -26.91
C GLU A 311 8.15 3.09 -26.30
N GLU A 312 8.61 4.26 -26.77
CA GLU A 312 8.11 5.55 -26.28
C GLU A 312 6.61 5.73 -26.46
N ASP A 313 6.08 5.26 -27.60
CA ASP A 313 4.65 5.40 -27.91
C ASP A 313 3.79 4.61 -26.93
N LYS A 314 4.25 3.42 -26.52
CA LYS A 314 3.56 2.62 -25.50
C LYS A 314 3.55 3.30 -24.14
N TYR A 315 4.64 3.95 -23.77
CA TYR A 315 4.71 4.72 -22.53
C TYR A 315 3.76 5.92 -22.53
N LYS A 316 3.69 6.66 -23.66
CA LYS A 316 2.73 7.75 -23.84
C LYS A 316 1.28 7.25 -23.82
N GLU A 317 1.03 6.08 -24.40
CA GLU A 317 -0.29 5.43 -24.40
C GLU A 317 -0.74 5.12 -22.98
N PHE A 318 0.11 4.56 -22.11
CA PHE A 318 -0.24 4.29 -20.72
C PHE A 318 -0.70 5.56 -20.00
N LYS A 319 0.07 6.63 -20.08
CA LYS A 319 -0.27 7.93 -19.46
C LYS A 319 -1.59 8.50 -19.99
N LYS A 320 -1.79 8.44 -21.31
CA LYS A 320 -3.02 8.93 -21.95
C LYS A 320 -4.26 8.13 -21.53
N ASN A 321 -4.15 6.81 -21.53
CA ASN A 321 -5.26 5.94 -21.16
C ASN A 321 -5.65 6.14 -19.69
N TYR A 322 -4.66 6.19 -18.78
CA TYR A 322 -4.90 6.46 -17.37
C TYR A 322 -5.64 7.78 -17.17
N ARG A 323 -5.15 8.85 -17.78
CA ARG A 323 -5.76 10.17 -17.71
C ARG A 323 -7.22 10.15 -18.21
N SER A 324 -7.49 9.46 -19.33
CA SER A 324 -8.83 9.34 -19.87
C SER A 324 -9.81 8.67 -18.90
N HIS A 325 -9.41 7.60 -18.20
CA HIS A 325 -10.24 6.95 -17.19
C HIS A 325 -10.48 7.90 -15.99
N MET A 326 -9.44 8.60 -15.54
CA MET A 326 -9.58 9.58 -14.45
C MET A 326 -10.54 10.71 -14.81
N GLU A 327 -10.46 11.28 -16.02
CA GLU A 327 -11.34 12.34 -16.50
C GLU A 327 -12.82 11.89 -16.57
N LYS A 328 -13.05 10.60 -16.87
CA LYS A 328 -14.39 10.00 -16.90
C LYS A 328 -14.89 9.52 -15.55
N GLY A 329 -14.03 9.51 -14.53
CA GLY A 329 -14.35 8.95 -13.22
C GLY A 329 -14.50 7.42 -13.19
N GLU A 330 -13.91 6.72 -14.19
CA GLU A 330 -13.99 5.27 -14.37
C GLU A 330 -12.89 4.56 -13.57
N THR A 331 -13.20 3.36 -13.10
CA THR A 331 -12.25 2.50 -12.39
C THR A 331 -11.01 2.20 -13.24
N VAL A 332 -9.84 2.28 -12.65
CA VAL A 332 -8.54 2.04 -13.32
C VAL A 332 -7.90 0.69 -12.95
N ALA A 333 -8.32 0.07 -11.85
CA ALA A 333 -7.83 -1.25 -11.45
C ALA A 333 -8.44 -2.35 -12.32
N GLU A 334 -7.58 -3.10 -13.03
CA GLU A 334 -7.99 -4.13 -14.00
C GLU A 334 -8.36 -5.46 -13.33
N SER A 335 -7.92 -5.69 -12.11
CA SER A 335 -8.08 -6.96 -11.39
C SER A 335 -9.35 -7.07 -10.55
N LEU A 336 -10.27 -6.12 -10.65
CA LEU A 336 -11.54 -6.19 -9.91
C LEU A 336 -12.43 -7.32 -10.45
N ALA A 337 -13.01 -8.08 -9.53
CA ALA A 337 -14.02 -9.07 -9.86
C ALA A 337 -15.33 -8.36 -10.25
N THR A 338 -15.85 -8.69 -11.44
CA THR A 338 -17.13 -8.17 -11.93
C THR A 338 -18.34 -8.89 -11.33
N ASP A 339 -18.13 -10.12 -10.86
CA ASP A 339 -19.15 -10.97 -10.24
C ASP A 339 -18.62 -11.42 -8.86
N PRO A 340 -18.99 -10.71 -7.78
CA PRO A 340 -18.46 -10.99 -6.45
C PRO A 340 -18.89 -12.38 -5.97
N ASP A 341 -17.94 -13.16 -5.49
CA ASP A 341 -18.22 -14.45 -4.82
C ASP A 341 -18.93 -14.19 -3.48
N GLU A 342 -20.23 -14.43 -3.42
CA GLU A 342 -21.05 -14.21 -2.22
C GLU A 342 -20.57 -15.03 -1.01
N SER A 343 -19.88 -16.16 -1.22
CA SER A 343 -19.33 -16.97 -0.13
C SER A 343 -18.23 -16.27 0.68
N ILE A 344 -17.70 -15.18 0.14
CA ILE A 344 -16.69 -14.35 0.80
C ILE A 344 -17.34 -13.24 1.65
N HIS A 345 -18.56 -12.85 1.34
CA HIS A 345 -19.28 -11.79 2.02
C HIS A 345 -19.79 -12.22 3.40
N PHE A 346 -19.73 -11.28 4.33
CA PHE A 346 -20.44 -11.40 5.61
C PHE A 346 -21.75 -10.62 5.52
N ASP A 347 -22.86 -11.29 5.82
CA ASP A 347 -24.17 -10.64 5.86
C ASP A 347 -24.30 -9.76 7.10
N TRP A 348 -24.26 -8.46 6.91
CA TRP A 348 -24.44 -7.46 7.96
C TRP A 348 -25.91 -7.16 8.26
N THR A 349 -26.85 -7.63 7.44
CA THR A 349 -28.28 -7.33 7.57
C THR A 349 -28.84 -7.59 8.98
N PRO A 350 -28.47 -8.70 9.67
CA PRO A 350 -28.94 -8.93 11.04
C PRO A 350 -28.50 -7.87 12.05
N TYR A 351 -27.41 -7.16 11.78
CA TYR A 351 -26.83 -6.15 12.67
C TYR A 351 -27.28 -4.72 12.36
N LEU A 352 -27.84 -4.50 11.17
CA LEU A 352 -28.35 -3.18 10.74
C LEU A 352 -29.76 -2.89 11.25
N LEU A 353 -30.47 -3.91 11.74
CA LEU A 353 -31.86 -3.80 12.19
C LEU A 353 -32.01 -3.37 13.67
N TYR A 354 -30.91 -3.27 14.41
CA TYR A 354 -30.92 -2.73 15.78
C TYR A 354 -30.79 -1.19 15.70
N ARG A 355 -31.94 -0.52 15.67
CA ARG A 355 -32.05 0.91 15.98
C ARG A 355 -32.55 1.07 17.42
#